data_55d3dc7977c7e5ceb2806060221a1918
#
_entry.id   55d3dc7977c7e5ceb2806060221a1918
#
_cell.length_a   1.000
_cell.length_b   1.000
_cell.length_c   1.000
_cell.angle_alpha   90.00
_cell.angle_beta   90.00
_cell.angle_gamma   90.00
#
_symmetry.space_group_name_H-M   'P 1'
#
loop_
_entity.id
_entity.type
_entity.pdbx_description
1 polymer ?
#
loop_
_entity_poly.entity_id
_entity_poly.type
_entity_poly.pdbx_seq_one_letter_code
_entity_poly.pdbx_strand_id
1 'polypeptide(L)'
;VEMSDVKNIGDNAFFKCGMKTVDLSKVETIGSGAFEGCFNLETADLPNVEALKSAVFSECDRLQTANVPKVKTIGSRVFYDCDELKTVEMPQVETIEDSAFYKCSVLESVELPLVKKIGEYAFDNCENLKTVKIPQVESIGKRAFESCSFDTIDIPRVKEIGGVAFHGCRNLKTIELPEIELIEDNMFCGCE
;
A
#
# COMPACT_ATOMS: atom_id res chain seq x y z
N VAL A 1 -23.34 -1.43 -10.15
CA VAL A 1 -23.29 -0.73 -11.46
C VAL A 1 -22.77 -1.72 -12.48
N GLU A 2 -23.55 -1.95 -13.55
CA GLU A 2 -23.09 -2.79 -14.66
C GLU A 2 -22.19 -1.96 -15.59
N MET A 3 -20.96 -2.41 -15.82
CA MET A 3 -19.95 -1.75 -16.65
C MET A 3 -19.28 -2.73 -17.60
N SER A 4 -20.07 -3.67 -18.18
CA SER A 4 -19.59 -4.82 -18.93
C SER A 4 -18.65 -4.53 -20.11
N ASP A 5 -18.64 -3.29 -20.62
CA ASP A 5 -17.80 -2.87 -21.75
C ASP A 5 -16.93 -1.63 -21.47
N VAL A 6 -16.92 -1.17 -20.21
CA VAL A 6 -16.11 0.01 -19.82
C VAL A 6 -14.65 -0.40 -19.73
N LYS A 7 -13.80 0.30 -20.48
CA LYS A 7 -12.35 0.14 -20.47
C LYS A 7 -11.61 1.26 -19.75
N ASN A 8 -12.20 2.44 -19.71
CA ASN A 8 -11.56 3.62 -19.15
C ASN A 8 -12.50 4.31 -18.16
N ILE A 9 -12.01 4.55 -16.96
CA ILE A 9 -12.69 5.30 -15.90
C ILE A 9 -11.94 6.61 -15.69
N GLY A 10 -12.64 7.73 -15.77
CA GLY A 10 -12.09 9.07 -15.59
C GLY A 10 -11.78 9.43 -14.14
N ASP A 11 -11.12 10.57 -13.94
CA ASP A 11 -10.82 11.10 -12.61
C ASP A 11 -12.13 11.36 -11.85
N ASN A 12 -12.18 10.96 -10.56
CA ASN A 12 -13.32 11.12 -9.66
C ASN A 12 -14.66 10.57 -10.17
N ALA A 13 -14.65 9.64 -11.14
CA ALA A 13 -15.87 9.18 -11.82
C ALA A 13 -16.93 8.61 -10.86
N PHE A 14 -16.52 8.00 -9.76
CA PHE A 14 -17.39 7.44 -8.71
C PHE A 14 -17.08 8.02 -7.32
N PHE A 15 -16.53 9.23 -7.27
CA PHE A 15 -16.21 9.90 -6.00
C PHE A 15 -17.38 9.87 -5.03
N LYS A 16 -17.17 9.31 -3.83
CA LYS A 16 -18.16 9.14 -2.74
C LYS A 16 -19.43 8.40 -3.14
N CYS A 17 -19.34 7.47 -4.09
CA CYS A 17 -20.46 6.63 -4.45
C CYS A 17 -20.70 5.51 -3.43
N GLY A 18 -21.96 5.26 -3.08
CA GLY A 18 -22.38 4.27 -2.08
C GLY A 18 -22.49 2.83 -2.60
N MET A 19 -21.83 2.49 -3.72
CA MET A 19 -21.87 1.14 -4.28
C MET A 19 -21.12 0.14 -3.44
N LYS A 20 -21.63 -1.11 -3.35
CA LYS A 20 -20.94 -2.21 -2.66
C LYS A 20 -20.02 -3.00 -3.59
N THR A 21 -20.43 -3.16 -4.82
CA THR A 21 -19.72 -3.95 -5.81
C THR A 21 -19.69 -3.23 -7.15
N VAL A 22 -18.61 -3.44 -7.89
CA VAL A 22 -18.41 -2.93 -9.23
C VAL A 22 -17.64 -3.95 -10.06
N ASP A 23 -18.07 -4.20 -11.30
CA ASP A 23 -17.33 -5.05 -12.24
C ASP A 23 -16.28 -4.20 -12.96
N LEU A 24 -14.99 -4.48 -12.65
CA LEU A 24 -13.85 -3.82 -13.25
C LEU A 24 -13.04 -4.74 -14.17
N SER A 25 -13.59 -5.91 -14.52
CA SER A 25 -12.89 -6.98 -15.22
C SER A 25 -12.36 -6.60 -16.60
N LYS A 26 -12.97 -5.60 -17.26
CA LYS A 26 -12.52 -5.09 -18.56
C LYS A 26 -11.84 -3.74 -18.52
N VAL A 27 -11.72 -3.15 -17.32
CA VAL A 27 -11.12 -1.83 -17.16
C VAL A 27 -9.61 -1.92 -17.38
N GLU A 28 -9.09 -1.06 -18.24
CA GLU A 28 -7.69 -0.95 -18.61
C GLU A 28 -7.04 0.27 -17.98
N THR A 29 -7.81 1.36 -17.76
CA THR A 29 -7.29 2.60 -17.12
C THR A 29 -8.26 3.17 -16.10
N ILE A 30 -7.71 3.69 -15.00
CA ILE A 30 -8.47 4.33 -13.93
C ILE A 30 -7.86 5.69 -13.61
N GLY A 31 -8.70 6.71 -13.53
CA GLY A 31 -8.34 8.07 -13.16
C GLY A 31 -8.08 8.24 -11.68
N SER A 32 -7.42 9.35 -11.30
CA SER A 32 -7.17 9.71 -9.90
C SER A 32 -8.50 9.89 -9.15
N GLY A 33 -8.55 9.41 -7.90
CA GLY A 33 -9.74 9.53 -7.04
C GLY A 33 -10.99 8.82 -7.57
N ALA A 34 -10.87 7.94 -8.58
CA ALA A 34 -12.04 7.40 -9.28
C ALA A 34 -13.07 6.74 -8.35
N PHE A 35 -12.64 6.10 -7.27
CA PHE A 35 -13.50 5.48 -6.26
C PHE A 35 -13.23 6.05 -4.86
N GLU A 36 -12.59 7.22 -4.75
CA GLU A 36 -12.31 7.86 -3.45
C GLU A 36 -13.60 8.06 -2.66
N GLY A 37 -13.60 7.66 -1.37
CA GLY A 37 -14.75 7.75 -0.48
C GLY A 37 -15.90 6.79 -0.84
N CYS A 38 -15.66 5.75 -1.62
CA CYS A 38 -16.65 4.70 -1.85
C CYS A 38 -16.73 3.77 -0.63
N PHE A 39 -17.19 4.31 0.51
CA PHE A 39 -17.15 3.67 1.84
C PHE A 39 -17.92 2.34 1.97
N ASN A 40 -18.72 1.96 0.98
CA ASN A 40 -19.40 0.65 0.96
C ASN A 40 -18.77 -0.36 -0.01
N LEU A 41 -17.74 0.01 -0.78
CA LEU A 41 -17.09 -0.88 -1.74
C LEU A 41 -16.34 -1.98 -0.99
N GLU A 42 -16.65 -3.25 -1.27
CA GLU A 42 -16.12 -4.41 -0.54
C GLU A 42 -14.92 -5.07 -1.25
N THR A 43 -14.89 -5.01 -2.57
CA THR A 43 -13.84 -5.66 -3.37
C THR A 43 -13.45 -4.82 -4.59
N ALA A 44 -12.16 -4.89 -4.97
CA ALA A 44 -11.63 -4.30 -6.21
C ALA A 44 -10.81 -5.35 -6.97
N ASP A 45 -11.32 -5.82 -8.11
CA ASP A 45 -10.64 -6.76 -8.99
C ASP A 45 -10.31 -6.09 -10.34
N LEU A 46 -9.03 -5.86 -10.60
CA LEU A 46 -8.51 -5.05 -11.70
C LEU A 46 -7.47 -5.84 -12.52
N PRO A 47 -7.88 -6.91 -13.21
CA PRO A 47 -6.97 -7.83 -13.87
C PRO A 47 -6.18 -7.22 -15.05
N ASN A 48 -6.62 -6.07 -15.57
CA ASN A 48 -6.05 -5.47 -16.76
C ASN A 48 -5.39 -4.09 -16.54
N VAL A 49 -5.49 -3.53 -15.34
CA VAL A 49 -4.89 -2.22 -15.02
C VAL A 49 -3.39 -2.38 -14.73
N GLU A 50 -2.55 -1.54 -15.34
CA GLU A 50 -1.09 -1.57 -15.16
C GLU A 50 -0.58 -0.53 -14.16
N ALA A 51 -1.36 0.49 -13.84
CA ALA A 51 -1.01 1.51 -12.84
C ALA A 51 -2.26 2.02 -12.11
N LEU A 52 -2.16 2.17 -10.79
CA LEU A 52 -3.15 2.89 -9.99
C LEU A 52 -2.63 4.30 -9.72
N LYS A 53 -3.38 5.30 -10.21
CA LYS A 53 -3.09 6.72 -9.96
C LYS A 53 -3.42 7.11 -8.52
N SER A 54 -3.17 8.37 -8.17
CA SER A 54 -3.40 8.85 -6.79
C SER A 54 -4.85 8.66 -6.33
N ALA A 55 -5.02 8.25 -5.07
CA ALA A 55 -6.27 8.19 -4.33
C ALA A 55 -7.39 7.32 -4.94
N VAL A 56 -7.07 6.37 -5.83
CA VAL A 56 -8.11 5.59 -6.55
C VAL A 56 -9.13 4.96 -5.61
N PHE A 57 -8.70 4.40 -4.48
CA PHE A 57 -9.55 3.77 -3.46
C PHE A 57 -9.36 4.39 -2.08
N SER A 58 -8.90 5.65 -2.00
CA SER A 58 -8.76 6.36 -0.72
C SER A 58 -10.09 6.41 0.02
N GLU A 59 -10.08 6.21 1.35
CA GLU A 59 -11.28 6.25 2.20
C GLU A 59 -12.38 5.24 1.76
N CYS A 60 -11.98 4.09 1.24
CA CYS A 60 -12.89 2.98 0.98
C CYS A 60 -12.95 2.08 2.23
N ASP A 61 -13.65 2.53 3.28
CA ASP A 61 -13.62 1.96 4.64
C ASP A 61 -13.92 0.46 4.68
N ARG A 62 -14.81 -0.05 3.80
CA ARG A 62 -15.22 -1.45 3.73
C ARG A 62 -14.49 -2.28 2.69
N LEU A 63 -13.50 -1.72 2.01
CA LEU A 63 -12.71 -2.48 1.04
C LEU A 63 -11.88 -3.54 1.75
N GLN A 64 -12.19 -4.81 1.53
CA GLN A 64 -11.54 -5.94 2.20
C GLN A 64 -10.41 -6.54 1.37
N THR A 65 -10.59 -6.57 0.06
CA THR A 65 -9.62 -7.18 -0.86
C THR A 65 -9.42 -6.36 -2.12
N ALA A 66 -8.19 -6.29 -2.60
CA ALA A 66 -7.87 -5.76 -3.91
C ALA A 66 -6.94 -6.73 -4.65
N ASN A 67 -7.29 -7.03 -5.91
CA ASN A 67 -6.50 -7.87 -6.80
C ASN A 67 -6.04 -7.03 -8.00
N VAL A 68 -4.73 -6.76 -8.08
CA VAL A 68 -4.12 -5.88 -9.08
C VAL A 68 -2.88 -6.53 -9.71
N PRO A 69 -3.04 -7.68 -10.38
CA PRO A 69 -1.93 -8.59 -10.73
C PRO A 69 -0.94 -8.02 -11.74
N LYS A 70 -1.31 -6.98 -12.51
CA LYS A 70 -0.44 -6.36 -13.53
C LYS A 70 0.09 -5.00 -13.12
N VAL A 71 -0.37 -4.45 -11.99
CA VAL A 71 0.02 -3.10 -11.55
C VAL A 71 1.49 -3.08 -11.16
N LYS A 72 2.24 -2.13 -11.73
CA LYS A 72 3.65 -1.87 -11.44
C LYS A 72 3.86 -0.72 -10.47
N THR A 73 2.92 0.22 -10.43
CA THR A 73 2.99 1.37 -9.53
C THR A 73 1.69 1.55 -8.79
N ILE A 74 1.78 1.59 -7.46
CA ILE A 74 0.71 2.04 -6.58
C ILE A 74 0.95 3.51 -6.31
N GLY A 75 0.07 4.36 -6.81
CA GLY A 75 0.15 5.82 -6.66
C GLY A 75 -0.10 6.29 -5.23
N SER A 76 0.16 7.57 -5.00
CA SER A 76 -0.01 8.18 -3.67
C SER A 76 -1.45 8.03 -3.17
N ARG A 77 -1.59 7.62 -1.88
CA ARG A 77 -2.88 7.46 -1.20
C ARG A 77 -3.87 6.49 -1.86
N VAL A 78 -3.43 5.53 -2.67
CA VAL A 78 -4.37 4.61 -3.36
C VAL A 78 -5.28 3.89 -2.41
N PHE A 79 -4.77 3.36 -1.29
CA PHE A 79 -5.54 2.68 -0.24
C PHE A 79 -5.45 3.43 1.11
N TYR A 80 -5.35 4.76 1.06
CA TYR A 80 -5.30 5.60 2.26
C TYR A 80 -6.58 5.43 3.08
N ASP A 81 -6.44 5.13 4.38
CA ASP A 81 -7.56 5.00 5.33
C ASP A 81 -8.60 3.94 4.90
N CYS A 82 -8.13 2.79 4.38
CA CYS A 82 -8.97 1.64 4.06
C CYS A 82 -9.02 0.69 5.27
N ASP A 83 -9.92 0.98 6.21
CA ASP A 83 -9.97 0.36 7.54
C ASP A 83 -10.18 -1.16 7.54
N GLU A 84 -10.91 -1.72 6.57
CA GLU A 84 -11.17 -3.15 6.46
C GLU A 84 -10.27 -3.89 5.46
N LEU A 85 -9.25 -3.24 4.88
CA LEU A 85 -8.37 -3.84 3.87
C LEU A 85 -7.45 -4.90 4.48
N LYS A 86 -7.76 -6.17 4.23
CA LYS A 86 -7.01 -7.32 4.77
C LYS A 86 -5.91 -7.81 3.85
N THR A 87 -6.18 -7.85 2.56
CA THR A 87 -5.26 -8.42 1.58
C THR A 87 -5.24 -7.63 0.28
N VAL A 88 -4.05 -7.46 -0.28
CA VAL A 88 -3.84 -6.92 -1.62
C VAL A 88 -2.90 -7.83 -2.38
N GLU A 89 -3.35 -8.33 -3.54
CA GLU A 89 -2.53 -9.11 -4.45
C GLU A 89 -1.91 -8.21 -5.52
N MET A 90 -0.58 -7.98 -5.44
CA MET A 90 0.15 -7.04 -6.29
C MET A 90 1.58 -7.54 -6.63
N PRO A 91 1.70 -8.71 -7.26
CA PRO A 91 2.99 -9.40 -7.44
C PRO A 91 3.96 -8.69 -8.38
N GLN A 92 3.50 -7.74 -9.21
CA GLN A 92 4.31 -7.03 -10.19
C GLN A 92 4.70 -5.62 -9.73
N VAL A 93 4.31 -5.20 -8.53
CA VAL A 93 4.58 -3.83 -8.06
C VAL A 93 6.07 -3.60 -7.84
N GLU A 94 6.58 -2.57 -8.50
CA GLU A 94 7.97 -2.10 -8.41
C GLU A 94 8.09 -0.83 -7.54
N THR A 95 7.02 -0.03 -7.48
CA THR A 95 7.00 1.23 -6.71
C THR A 95 5.70 1.40 -5.94
N ILE A 96 5.83 1.76 -4.67
CA ILE A 96 4.74 2.22 -3.81
C ILE A 96 5.01 3.69 -3.47
N GLU A 97 4.08 4.58 -3.80
CA GLU A 97 4.19 6.00 -3.55
C GLU A 97 3.71 6.39 -2.14
N ASP A 98 3.77 7.70 -1.84
CA ASP A 98 3.54 8.22 -0.50
C ASP A 98 2.12 7.92 0.03
N SER A 99 2.06 7.50 1.30
CA SER A 99 0.82 7.21 2.02
C SER A 99 -0.09 6.17 1.36
N ALA A 100 0.44 5.31 0.46
CA ALA A 100 -0.37 4.41 -0.36
C ALA A 100 -1.25 3.45 0.46
N PHE A 101 -0.81 3.01 1.64
CA PHE A 101 -1.52 2.15 2.60
C PHE A 101 -1.59 2.78 3.99
N TYR A 102 -1.52 4.11 4.07
CA TYR A 102 -1.61 4.81 5.37
C TYR A 102 -2.89 4.42 6.10
N LYS A 103 -2.76 4.00 7.36
CA LYS A 103 -3.87 3.54 8.21
C LYS A 103 -4.67 2.32 7.69
N CYS A 104 -4.12 1.46 6.85
CA CYS A 104 -4.71 0.16 6.61
C CYS A 104 -4.56 -0.73 7.85
N SER A 105 -5.32 -0.41 8.90
CA SER A 105 -5.09 -0.91 10.28
C SER A 105 -5.25 -2.42 10.43
N VAL A 106 -6.01 -3.09 9.56
CA VAL A 106 -6.24 -4.55 9.58
C VAL A 106 -5.42 -5.32 8.54
N LEU A 107 -4.57 -4.65 7.75
CA LEU A 107 -3.69 -5.29 6.78
C LEU A 107 -2.66 -6.16 7.52
N GLU A 108 -2.67 -7.48 7.28
CA GLU A 108 -1.85 -8.43 8.03
C GLU A 108 -0.54 -8.77 7.34
N SER A 109 -0.50 -8.76 6.01
CA SER A 109 0.68 -9.14 5.25
C SER A 109 0.78 -8.44 3.91
N VAL A 110 2.02 -8.21 3.47
CA VAL A 110 2.34 -7.78 2.11
C VAL A 110 3.50 -8.60 1.55
N GLU A 111 3.31 -9.10 0.33
CA GLU A 111 4.34 -9.80 -0.44
C GLU A 111 4.60 -9.04 -1.74
N LEU A 112 5.77 -8.39 -1.82
CA LEU A 112 6.15 -7.46 -2.87
C LEU A 112 7.54 -7.85 -3.42
N PRO A 113 7.62 -8.96 -4.17
CA PRO A 113 8.90 -9.53 -4.58
C PRO A 113 9.74 -8.65 -5.50
N LEU A 114 9.11 -7.68 -6.18
CA LEU A 114 9.76 -6.81 -7.16
C LEU A 114 9.89 -5.35 -6.70
N VAL A 115 9.34 -4.98 -5.53
CA VAL A 115 9.36 -3.59 -5.08
C VAL A 115 10.79 -3.11 -4.81
N LYS A 116 11.13 -1.96 -5.37
CA LYS A 116 12.42 -1.27 -5.21
C LYS A 116 12.31 -0.02 -4.36
N LYS A 117 11.16 0.65 -4.42
CA LYS A 117 10.94 1.91 -3.71
C LYS A 117 9.62 1.89 -2.95
N ILE A 118 9.70 2.30 -1.68
CA ILE A 118 8.56 2.55 -0.80
C ILE A 118 8.59 4.02 -0.39
N GLY A 119 7.51 4.74 -0.65
CA GLY A 119 7.34 6.16 -0.39
C GLY A 119 7.19 6.53 1.09
N GLU A 120 7.10 7.82 1.37
CA GLU A 120 6.88 8.33 2.71
C GLU A 120 5.51 7.92 3.25
N TYR A 121 5.44 7.52 4.54
CA TYR A 121 4.18 7.10 5.21
C TYR A 121 3.46 5.93 4.54
N ALA A 122 4.11 5.17 3.65
CA ALA A 122 3.43 4.21 2.78
C ALA A 122 2.61 3.16 3.53
N PHE A 123 3.09 2.64 4.67
CA PHE A 123 2.44 1.69 5.57
C PHE A 123 2.34 2.23 7.02
N ASP A 124 2.40 3.55 7.19
CA ASP A 124 2.28 4.16 8.51
C ASP A 124 0.91 3.84 9.14
N ASN A 125 0.91 3.44 10.42
CA ASN A 125 -0.27 2.98 11.15
C ASN A 125 -0.96 1.72 10.56
N CYS A 126 -0.21 0.86 9.87
CA CYS A 126 -0.66 -0.50 9.56
C CYS A 126 -0.45 -1.40 10.79
N GLU A 127 -1.23 -1.16 11.85
CA GLU A 127 -1.00 -1.71 13.20
C GLU A 127 -1.03 -3.24 13.28
N ASN A 128 -1.67 -3.93 12.33
CA ASN A 128 -1.72 -5.40 12.27
C ASN A 128 -0.76 -6.00 11.23
N LEU A 129 0.10 -5.21 10.59
CA LEU A 129 1.04 -5.70 9.59
C LEU A 129 2.16 -6.51 10.24
N LYS A 130 2.05 -7.84 10.16
CA LYS A 130 2.94 -8.82 10.79
C LYS A 130 3.97 -9.42 9.85
N THR A 131 3.66 -9.45 8.55
CA THR A 131 4.54 -10.04 7.55
C THR A 131 4.79 -9.08 6.41
N VAL A 132 6.07 -8.76 6.19
CA VAL A 132 6.54 -7.89 5.10
C VAL A 132 7.64 -8.59 4.34
N LYS A 133 7.39 -8.93 3.07
CA LYS A 133 8.37 -9.57 2.18
C LYS A 133 8.70 -8.63 1.03
N ILE A 134 9.83 -7.95 1.13
CA ILE A 134 10.31 -6.91 0.19
C ILE A 134 11.80 -7.10 -0.16
N PRO A 135 12.22 -8.27 -0.66
CA PRO A 135 13.63 -8.63 -0.77
C PRO A 135 14.45 -7.80 -1.77
N GLN A 136 13.80 -7.01 -2.63
CA GLN A 136 14.45 -6.19 -3.64
C GLN A 136 14.44 -4.69 -3.31
N VAL A 137 13.88 -4.29 -2.16
CA VAL A 137 13.76 -2.87 -1.81
C VAL A 137 15.13 -2.22 -1.68
N GLU A 138 15.29 -1.05 -2.32
CA GLU A 138 16.50 -0.24 -2.29
C GLU A 138 16.32 1.05 -1.51
N SER A 139 15.09 1.58 -1.47
CA SER A 139 14.78 2.84 -0.77
C SER A 139 13.45 2.73 -0.01
N ILE A 140 13.48 3.15 1.26
CA ILE A 140 12.34 3.24 2.17
C ILE A 140 12.19 4.68 2.62
N GLY A 141 11.03 5.27 2.41
CA GLY A 141 10.73 6.66 2.75
C GLY A 141 10.57 6.90 4.25
N LYS A 142 10.51 8.19 4.60
CA LYS A 142 10.25 8.65 5.96
C LYS A 142 8.93 8.06 6.49
N ARG A 143 8.94 7.54 7.74
CA ARG A 143 7.76 6.94 8.41
C ARG A 143 7.09 5.79 7.66
N ALA A 144 7.77 5.17 6.71
CA ALA A 144 7.13 4.20 5.81
C ALA A 144 6.50 3.01 6.54
N PHE A 145 7.02 2.61 7.70
CA PHE A 145 6.52 1.50 8.52
C PHE A 145 6.27 1.94 9.98
N GLU A 146 6.03 3.22 10.24
CA GLU A 146 5.74 3.68 11.59
C GLU A 146 4.53 2.94 12.17
N SER A 147 4.65 2.48 13.43
CA SER A 147 3.58 1.75 14.15
C SER A 147 3.13 0.43 13.51
N CYS A 148 4.00 -0.26 12.77
CA CYS A 148 3.73 -1.61 12.29
C CYS A 148 4.09 -2.68 13.34
N SER A 149 3.59 -3.92 13.15
CA SER A 149 3.64 -4.99 14.17
C SER A 149 4.51 -6.21 13.84
N PHE A 150 5.29 -6.18 12.75
CA PHE A 150 6.19 -7.29 12.41
C PHE A 150 7.33 -7.42 13.42
N ASP A 151 7.78 -8.66 13.67
CA ASP A 151 8.89 -8.97 14.56
C ASP A 151 10.25 -9.00 13.84
N THR A 152 10.24 -9.22 12.54
CA THR A 152 11.42 -9.21 11.67
C THR A 152 11.08 -8.63 10.31
N ILE A 153 12.06 -8.05 9.65
CA ILE A 153 11.96 -7.61 8.25
C ILE A 153 13.27 -7.90 7.54
N ASP A 154 13.20 -8.53 6.37
CA ASP A 154 14.35 -8.86 5.53
C ASP A 154 14.45 -7.87 4.36
N ILE A 155 15.46 -7.00 4.42
CA ILE A 155 15.72 -5.91 3.47
C ILE A 155 17.19 -5.84 3.07
N PRO A 156 17.75 -6.92 2.50
CA PRO A 156 19.19 -7.09 2.29
C PRO A 156 19.79 -6.11 1.28
N ARG A 157 18.97 -5.43 0.48
CA ARG A 157 19.40 -4.50 -0.59
C ARG A 157 19.12 -3.04 -0.30
N VAL A 158 18.59 -2.72 0.88
CA VAL A 158 18.24 -1.35 1.21
C VAL A 158 19.50 -0.48 1.33
N LYS A 159 19.47 0.68 0.68
CA LYS A 159 20.56 1.68 0.66
C LYS A 159 20.16 2.96 1.37
N GLU A 160 18.88 3.27 1.37
CA GLU A 160 18.33 4.50 1.92
C GLU A 160 17.10 4.20 2.78
N ILE A 161 17.09 4.71 4.00
CA ILE A 161 15.95 4.64 4.92
C ILE A 161 15.72 6.02 5.50
N GLY A 162 14.54 6.57 5.27
CA GLY A 162 14.17 7.89 5.80
C GLY A 162 13.95 7.89 7.31
N GLY A 163 14.07 9.05 7.92
CA GLY A 163 13.94 9.22 9.37
C GLY A 163 12.61 8.65 9.91
N VAL A 164 12.66 8.10 11.12
CA VAL A 164 11.52 7.50 11.84
C VAL A 164 10.81 6.37 11.08
N ALA A 165 11.46 5.74 10.08
CA ALA A 165 10.84 4.75 9.21
C ALA A 165 10.26 3.54 9.97
N PHE A 166 10.86 3.15 11.09
CA PHE A 166 10.44 2.04 11.96
C PHE A 166 10.04 2.49 13.37
N HIS A 167 9.74 3.79 13.52
CA HIS A 167 9.31 4.33 14.82
C HIS A 167 8.06 3.59 15.32
N GLY A 168 8.05 3.19 16.59
CA GLY A 168 6.91 2.50 17.19
C GLY A 168 6.64 1.08 16.70
N CYS A 169 7.56 0.46 15.96
CA CYS A 169 7.51 -0.96 15.63
C CYS A 169 7.82 -1.80 16.87
N ARG A 170 6.87 -1.88 17.82
CA ARG A 170 7.09 -2.44 19.18
C ARG A 170 7.50 -3.89 19.18
N ASN A 171 7.14 -4.65 18.16
CA ASN A 171 7.45 -6.08 18.05
C ASN A 171 8.78 -6.36 17.33
N LEU A 172 9.41 -5.35 16.71
CA LEU A 172 10.64 -5.52 15.93
C LEU A 172 11.82 -5.88 16.82
N LYS A 173 12.30 -7.14 16.71
CA LYS A 173 13.39 -7.69 17.50
C LYS A 173 14.73 -7.57 16.81
N THR A 174 14.75 -7.83 15.52
CA THR A 174 15.99 -7.86 14.73
C THR A 174 15.77 -7.29 13.34
N ILE A 175 16.78 -6.55 12.85
CA ILE A 175 16.85 -6.06 11.49
C ILE A 175 18.33 -6.09 11.06
N GLU A 176 18.59 -6.57 9.85
CA GLU A 176 19.93 -6.53 9.25
C GLU A 176 19.97 -5.44 8.17
N LEU A 177 20.95 -4.56 8.27
CA LEU A 177 21.13 -3.38 7.40
C LEU A 177 22.56 -3.36 6.83
N PRO A 178 22.93 -4.33 5.96
CA PRO A 178 24.31 -4.53 5.55
C PRO A 178 24.91 -3.38 4.72
N GLU A 179 24.07 -2.60 4.04
CA GLU A 179 24.52 -1.52 3.14
C GLU A 179 24.21 -0.11 3.69
N ILE A 180 23.64 0.00 4.91
CA ILE A 180 23.29 1.30 5.51
C ILE A 180 24.50 1.88 6.26
N GLU A 181 24.92 3.07 5.89
CA GLU A 181 26.02 3.80 6.54
C GLU A 181 25.54 4.77 7.62
N LEU A 182 24.27 5.19 7.60
CA LEU A 182 23.71 6.16 8.54
C LEU A 182 22.37 5.67 9.11
N ILE A 183 22.25 5.64 10.42
CA ILE A 183 20.98 5.51 11.12
C ILE A 183 20.52 6.92 11.51
N GLU A 184 19.42 7.36 10.92
CA GLU A 184 18.84 8.67 11.19
C GLU A 184 18.18 8.77 12.58
N ASP A 185 17.90 9.99 13.02
CA ASP A 185 17.27 10.28 14.32
C ASP A 185 15.93 9.53 14.47
N ASN A 186 15.75 8.90 15.63
CA ASN A 186 14.52 8.22 16.02
C ASN A 186 14.06 7.09 15.09
N MET A 187 14.90 6.57 14.20
CA MET A 187 14.52 5.52 13.23
C MET A 187 13.88 4.32 13.92
N PHE A 188 14.39 3.89 15.07
CA PHE A 188 13.92 2.75 15.87
C PHE A 188 13.37 3.16 17.25
N CYS A 189 13.01 4.42 17.43
CA CYS A 189 12.45 4.88 18.71
C CYS A 189 11.11 4.17 18.96
N GLY A 190 10.95 3.56 20.15
CA GLY A 190 9.74 2.78 20.51
C GLY A 190 9.70 1.37 19.92
N CYS A 191 10.79 0.83 19.38
CA CYS A 191 11.00 -0.61 19.22
C CYS A 191 11.43 -1.17 20.58
N GLU A 192 10.82 -2.28 21.03
CA GLU A 192 11.03 -2.87 22.38
C GLU A 192 11.78 -4.20 22.31
#